data_1b7daaf3eff1bc6944e14ac3b4255927
#
_entry.id   1b7daaf3eff1bc6944e14ac3b4255927
#
_cell.length_a   1.000
_cell.length_b   1.000
_cell.length_c   1.000
_cell.angle_alpha   90.00
_cell.angle_beta   90.00
_cell.angle_gamma   90.00
#
_symmetry.space_group_name_H-M   'P 1'
#
loop_
_entity.id
_entity.type
_entity.pdbx_description
1 polymer ?
#
loop_
_entity_poly.entity_id
_entity_poly.type
_entity_poly.pdbx_seq_one_letter_code
_entity_poly.pdbx_strand_id
1 'polypeptide(L)'
;MNEKRKPEWTPLYSGKEFATSVVTGKKSVHIKASPSTKGKKYDLDTLVKGVLNSERTLLAKAITLIESNAEKHFLQGQELIQKLLPYSGNSIRIGITGVPGAGKSTFIESFGLYLIEQGHKVAVLAI
;
A
#
# COMPACT_ATOMS: atom_id res chain seq x y z
N MET A 1 -23.81 -39.33 1.13
CA MET A 1 -22.70 -39.49 0.20
C MET A 1 -22.56 -38.18 -0.58
N ASN A 2 -21.51 -37.42 -0.33
CA ASN A 2 -21.31 -36.12 -1.02
C ASN A 2 -20.55 -36.40 -2.31
N GLU A 3 -21.25 -36.40 -3.45
CA GLU A 3 -20.61 -36.44 -4.75
C GLU A 3 -19.79 -35.16 -4.94
N LYS A 4 -18.48 -35.31 -5.07
CA LYS A 4 -17.58 -34.22 -5.42
C LYS A 4 -17.85 -33.81 -6.87
N ARG A 5 -18.58 -32.70 -7.08
CA ARG A 5 -18.79 -32.12 -8.41
C ARG A 5 -17.45 -31.79 -9.05
N LYS A 6 -17.19 -32.37 -10.21
CA LYS A 6 -16.06 -32.01 -11.06
C LYS A 6 -16.37 -30.66 -11.76
N PRO A 7 -15.39 -29.76 -11.91
CA PRO A 7 -15.57 -28.53 -12.69
C PRO A 7 -15.93 -28.84 -14.14
N GLU A 8 -16.72 -27.99 -14.80
CA GLU A 8 -17.18 -28.16 -16.21
C GLU A 8 -16.04 -28.28 -17.23
N TRP A 9 -14.88 -27.70 -16.95
CA TRP A 9 -13.69 -27.77 -17.82
C TRP A 9 -12.87 -29.06 -17.66
N THR A 10 -13.27 -29.98 -16.81
CA THR A 10 -12.57 -31.24 -16.59
C THR A 10 -12.78 -32.16 -17.80
N PRO A 11 -11.72 -32.65 -18.46
CA PRO A 11 -11.87 -33.56 -19.60
C PRO A 11 -12.64 -34.82 -19.24
N LEU A 12 -13.52 -35.28 -20.14
CA LEU A 12 -14.42 -36.43 -19.93
C LEU A 12 -13.68 -37.74 -19.53
N TYR A 13 -12.41 -37.87 -19.88
CA TYR A 13 -11.57 -39.05 -19.63
C TYR A 13 -10.48 -38.81 -18.61
N SER A 14 -10.56 -37.75 -17.79
CA SER A 14 -9.58 -37.48 -16.76
C SER A 14 -9.64 -38.56 -15.66
N GLY A 15 -8.54 -39.31 -15.48
CA GLY A 15 -8.39 -40.30 -14.43
C GLY A 15 -8.37 -39.69 -13.03
N LYS A 16 -8.29 -40.53 -11.99
CA LYS A 16 -8.24 -40.11 -10.58
C LYS A 16 -7.05 -39.22 -10.22
N GLU A 17 -6.06 -39.13 -11.10
CA GLU A 17 -4.84 -38.34 -10.94
C GLU A 17 -4.96 -36.89 -11.40
N PHE A 18 -6.06 -36.53 -12.07
CA PHE A 18 -6.32 -35.16 -12.44
C PHE A 18 -6.72 -34.38 -11.16
N ALA A 19 -5.78 -33.59 -10.64
CA ALA A 19 -5.87 -32.88 -9.38
C ALA A 19 -6.94 -31.78 -9.44
N THR A 20 -8.20 -32.12 -9.33
CA THR A 20 -9.30 -31.17 -9.15
C THR A 20 -10.10 -31.52 -7.91
N SER A 21 -9.52 -31.32 -6.75
CA SER A 21 -10.34 -31.13 -5.56
C SER A 21 -10.68 -29.64 -5.49
N VAL A 22 -11.91 -29.29 -5.83
CA VAL A 22 -12.45 -27.99 -5.46
C VAL A 22 -12.51 -27.95 -3.94
N VAL A 23 -11.57 -27.27 -3.32
CA VAL A 23 -11.67 -26.94 -1.89
C VAL A 23 -12.79 -25.92 -1.79
N THR A 24 -13.98 -26.36 -1.37
CA THR A 24 -15.06 -25.46 -1.02
C THR A 24 -14.53 -24.48 0.03
N GLY A 25 -14.44 -23.19 -0.35
CA GLY A 25 -14.02 -22.16 0.57
C GLY A 25 -14.81 -22.27 1.87
N LYS A 26 -14.15 -22.17 3.00
CA LYS A 26 -14.82 -22.12 4.30
C LYS A 26 -15.90 -21.05 4.21
N LYS A 27 -17.15 -21.42 4.55
CA LYS A 27 -18.24 -20.46 4.73
C LYS A 27 -17.66 -19.28 5.51
N SER A 28 -17.82 -18.07 4.97
CA SER A 28 -17.33 -16.84 5.56
C SER A 28 -17.58 -16.88 7.08
N VAL A 29 -16.50 -16.97 7.84
CA VAL A 29 -16.57 -16.69 9.25
C VAL A 29 -16.95 -15.22 9.32
N HIS A 30 -18.15 -14.92 9.81
CA HIS A 30 -18.50 -13.56 10.18
C HIS A 30 -17.48 -13.13 11.26
N ILE A 31 -16.38 -12.55 10.81
CA ILE A 31 -15.49 -11.84 11.71
C ILE A 31 -16.36 -10.67 12.20
N LYS A 32 -16.83 -10.78 13.45
CA LYS A 32 -17.39 -9.62 14.14
C LYS A 32 -16.33 -8.54 14.00
N ALA A 33 -16.63 -7.52 13.19
CA ALA A 33 -15.76 -6.36 13.08
C ALA A 33 -15.50 -5.91 14.52
N SER A 34 -14.26 -6.00 14.97
CA SER A 34 -13.87 -5.39 16.24
C SER A 34 -14.33 -3.93 16.15
N PRO A 35 -14.90 -3.37 17.23
CA PRO A 35 -15.39 -2.01 17.20
C PRO A 35 -14.24 -1.15 16.66
N SER A 36 -14.50 -0.46 15.55
CA SER A 36 -13.52 0.43 14.95
C SER A 36 -13.12 1.39 16.05
N THR A 37 -11.91 1.26 16.52
CA THR A 37 -11.31 2.28 17.38
C THR A 37 -11.45 3.57 16.56
N LYS A 38 -12.35 4.47 17.01
CA LYS A 38 -12.54 5.78 16.39
C LYS A 38 -11.14 6.35 16.25
N GLY A 39 -10.63 6.41 15.00
CA GLY A 39 -9.26 6.80 14.74
C GLY A 39 -9.01 8.14 15.46
N LYS A 40 -7.97 8.21 16.29
CA LYS A 40 -7.58 9.47 16.92
C LYS A 40 -7.51 10.51 15.82
N LYS A 41 -8.35 11.54 15.90
CA LYS A 41 -8.24 12.72 15.03
C LYS A 41 -6.94 13.39 15.45
N TYR A 42 -5.98 13.44 14.56
CA TYR A 42 -4.76 14.20 14.76
C TYR A 42 -5.01 15.62 14.27
N ASP A 43 -4.60 16.56 15.07
CA ASP A 43 -4.54 17.96 14.68
C ASP A 43 -3.49 18.15 13.56
N LEU A 44 -3.72 19.12 12.68
CA LEU A 44 -2.83 19.39 11.55
C LEU A 44 -1.40 19.70 11.99
N ASP A 45 -1.24 20.45 13.08
CA ASP A 45 0.10 20.77 13.61
C ASP A 45 0.83 19.53 14.12
N THR A 46 0.10 18.56 14.68
CA THR A 46 0.65 17.27 15.08
C THR A 46 1.11 16.48 13.85
N LEU A 47 0.34 16.50 12.75
CA LEU A 47 0.73 15.84 11.51
C LEU A 47 1.98 16.50 10.90
N VAL A 48 2.03 17.83 10.86
CA VAL A 48 3.20 18.57 10.36
C VAL A 48 4.45 18.20 11.16
N LYS A 49 4.39 18.28 12.47
CA LYS A 49 5.52 17.90 13.35
C LYS A 49 5.95 16.46 13.14
N GLY A 50 5.00 15.53 13.04
CA GLY A 50 5.30 14.12 12.83
C GLY A 50 5.98 13.86 11.47
N VAL A 51 5.54 14.53 10.40
CA VAL A 51 6.17 14.44 9.08
C VAL A 51 7.60 14.97 9.13
N LEU A 52 7.83 16.14 9.74
CA LEU A 52 9.16 16.74 9.86
C LEU A 52 10.11 15.88 10.71
N ASN A 53 9.59 15.24 11.75
CA ASN A 53 10.35 14.32 12.60
C ASN A 53 10.51 12.91 12.00
N SER A 54 10.02 12.68 10.77
CA SER A 54 10.07 11.37 10.10
C SER A 54 9.32 10.26 10.85
N GLU A 55 8.24 10.60 11.58
CA GLU A 55 7.39 9.64 12.27
C GLU A 55 6.50 8.89 11.28
N ARG A 56 6.81 7.62 11.01
CA ARG A 56 6.12 6.80 9.98
C ARG A 56 4.60 6.78 10.13
N THR A 57 4.10 6.68 11.36
CA THR A 57 2.65 6.62 11.62
C THR A 57 1.95 7.93 11.24
N LEU A 58 2.54 9.07 11.57
CA LEU A 58 1.99 10.39 11.27
C LEU A 58 2.16 10.72 9.79
N LEU A 59 3.28 10.32 9.18
CA LEU A 59 3.50 10.42 7.73
C LEU A 59 2.42 9.63 6.96
N ALA A 60 2.18 8.37 7.31
CA ALA A 60 1.15 7.56 6.66
C ALA A 60 -0.26 8.19 6.77
N LYS A 61 -0.59 8.78 7.92
CA LYS A 61 -1.85 9.50 8.10
C LYS A 61 -1.92 10.80 7.30
N ALA A 62 -0.83 11.53 7.21
CA ALA A 62 -0.73 12.72 6.37
C ALA A 62 -0.96 12.38 4.89
N ILE A 63 -0.35 11.30 4.38
CA ILE A 63 -0.57 10.79 3.03
C ILE A 63 -2.04 10.42 2.84
N THR A 64 -2.62 9.63 3.75
CA THR A 64 -4.04 9.25 3.67
C THR A 64 -4.99 10.44 3.66
N LEU A 65 -4.66 11.51 4.41
CA LEU A 65 -5.45 12.74 4.43
C LEU A 65 -5.39 13.45 3.07
N ILE A 66 -4.20 13.53 2.46
CA ILE A 66 -3.99 14.18 1.16
C ILE A 66 -4.64 13.40 0.02
N GLU A 67 -4.58 12.06 0.06
CA GLU A 67 -5.16 11.18 -0.96
C GLU A 67 -6.68 10.99 -0.80
N SER A 68 -7.27 11.49 0.27
CA SER A 68 -8.68 11.31 0.55
C SER A 68 -9.55 12.16 -0.38
N ASN A 69 -10.47 11.51 -1.10
CA ASN A 69 -11.46 12.17 -1.96
C ASN A 69 -12.64 12.78 -1.19
N ALA A 70 -12.68 12.69 0.14
CA ALA A 70 -13.74 13.27 0.94
C ALA A 70 -13.60 14.80 0.98
N GLU A 71 -14.65 15.52 0.63
CA GLU A 71 -14.68 16.99 0.57
C GLU A 71 -14.14 17.67 1.84
N LYS A 72 -14.53 17.14 3.01
CA LYS A 72 -14.05 17.62 4.31
C LYS A 72 -12.53 17.48 4.51
N HIS A 73 -11.89 16.52 3.83
CA HIS A 73 -10.45 16.27 3.92
C HIS A 73 -9.66 17.11 2.93
N PHE A 74 -10.31 17.57 1.86
CA PHE A 74 -9.65 18.34 0.82
C PHE A 74 -9.01 19.62 1.36
N LEU A 75 -9.78 20.44 2.09
CA LEU A 75 -9.25 21.67 2.69
C LEU A 75 -8.13 21.41 3.70
N GLN A 76 -8.31 20.38 4.54
CA GLN A 76 -7.29 19.99 5.52
C GLN A 76 -6.02 19.46 4.84
N GLY A 77 -6.15 18.71 3.76
CA GLY A 77 -5.02 18.21 2.95
C GLY A 77 -4.25 19.36 2.31
N GLN A 78 -4.96 20.35 1.77
CA GLN A 78 -4.36 21.54 1.19
C GLN A 78 -3.60 22.37 2.23
N GLU A 79 -4.21 22.61 3.40
CA GLU A 79 -3.57 23.31 4.49
C GLU A 79 -2.32 22.58 4.99
N LEU A 80 -2.38 21.25 5.10
CA LEU A 80 -1.24 20.42 5.47
C LEU A 80 -0.09 20.58 4.46
N ILE A 81 -0.38 20.52 3.16
CA ILE A 81 0.62 20.74 2.11
C ILE A 81 1.24 22.12 2.21
N GLN A 82 0.44 23.16 2.38
CA GLN A 82 0.93 24.55 2.52
C GLN A 82 1.87 24.69 3.71
N LYS A 83 1.56 24.09 4.85
CA LYS A 83 2.42 24.11 6.04
C LYS A 83 3.73 23.34 5.84
N LEU A 84 3.75 22.28 5.02
CA LEU A 84 4.94 21.49 4.71
C LEU A 84 5.81 22.06 3.58
N LEU A 85 5.22 22.86 2.72
CA LEU A 85 5.88 23.42 1.53
C LEU A 85 7.22 24.14 1.82
N PRO A 86 7.33 24.98 2.88
CA PRO A 86 8.59 25.66 3.21
C PRO A 86 9.75 24.70 3.54
N TYR A 87 9.45 23.48 3.94
CA TYR A 87 10.43 22.44 4.29
C TYR A 87 10.75 21.49 3.13
N SER A 88 10.14 21.71 1.97
CA SER A 88 10.34 20.92 0.76
C SER A 88 11.41 21.54 -0.14
N GLY A 89 11.88 20.79 -1.13
CA GLY A 89 12.75 21.33 -2.18
C GLY A 89 14.17 20.79 -2.21
N ASN A 90 14.70 20.28 -1.12
CA ASN A 90 16.07 19.76 -1.03
C ASN A 90 16.17 18.25 -1.37
N SER A 91 15.22 17.71 -2.11
CA SER A 91 15.20 16.29 -2.50
C SER A 91 15.60 16.11 -3.96
N ILE A 92 16.40 15.07 -4.23
CA ILE A 92 16.68 14.60 -5.59
C ILE A 92 15.53 13.66 -6.00
N ARG A 93 14.97 13.89 -7.18
CA ARG A 93 13.91 13.04 -7.75
C ARG A 93 14.49 12.29 -8.94
N ILE A 94 14.38 10.94 -8.90
CA ILE A 94 14.91 10.06 -9.93
C ILE A 94 13.73 9.29 -10.54
N GLY A 95 13.53 9.44 -11.84
CA GLY A 95 12.56 8.66 -12.60
C GLY A 95 13.22 7.41 -13.18
N ILE A 96 12.64 6.24 -12.92
CA ILE A 96 13.11 4.96 -13.46
C ILE A 96 12.01 4.39 -14.36
N THR A 97 12.31 4.28 -15.64
CA THR A 97 11.40 3.75 -16.65
C THR A 97 12.05 2.62 -17.43
N GLY A 98 11.28 1.88 -18.21
CA GLY A 98 11.77 0.81 -19.07
C GLY A 98 10.71 -0.26 -19.31
N VAL A 99 10.98 -1.15 -20.26
CA VAL A 99 10.07 -2.23 -20.66
C VAL A 99 9.77 -3.21 -19.50
N PRO A 100 8.65 -3.92 -19.53
CA PRO A 100 8.38 -5.01 -18.61
C PRO A 100 9.52 -6.03 -18.61
N GLY A 101 9.91 -6.53 -17.43
CA GLY A 101 10.98 -7.53 -17.29
C GLY A 101 12.42 -6.98 -17.34
N ALA A 102 12.63 -5.68 -17.57
CA ALA A 102 13.97 -5.08 -17.64
C ALA A 102 14.74 -5.00 -16.30
N GLY A 103 14.19 -5.55 -15.22
CA GLY A 103 14.86 -5.54 -13.90
C GLY A 103 14.72 -4.24 -13.12
N LYS A 104 13.78 -3.35 -13.47
CA LYS A 104 13.55 -2.07 -12.77
C LYS A 104 13.38 -2.23 -11.26
N SER A 105 12.55 -3.17 -10.83
CA SER A 105 12.28 -3.39 -9.40
C SER A 105 13.53 -3.85 -8.65
N THR A 106 14.32 -4.74 -9.24
CA THR A 106 15.58 -5.21 -8.68
C THR A 106 16.60 -4.07 -8.56
N PHE A 107 16.66 -3.21 -9.60
CA PHE A 107 17.50 -2.03 -9.57
C PHE A 107 17.07 -1.06 -8.46
N ILE A 108 15.76 -0.76 -8.36
CA ILE A 108 15.21 0.15 -7.34
C ILE A 108 15.53 -0.36 -5.94
N GLU A 109 15.40 -1.66 -5.70
CA GLU A 109 15.72 -2.29 -4.42
C GLU A 109 17.20 -2.13 -4.08
N SER A 110 18.09 -2.57 -4.96
CA SER A 110 19.53 -2.53 -4.74
C SER A 110 20.06 -1.10 -4.58
N PHE A 111 19.59 -0.20 -5.45
CA PHE A 111 19.98 1.21 -5.40
C PHE A 111 19.42 1.92 -4.17
N GLY A 112 18.17 1.61 -3.80
CA GLY A 112 17.56 2.14 -2.59
C GLY A 112 18.29 1.73 -1.32
N LEU A 113 18.67 0.45 -1.21
CA LEU A 113 19.46 -0.05 -0.09
C LEU A 113 20.84 0.63 -0.03
N TYR A 114 21.52 0.73 -1.15
CA TYR A 114 22.79 1.46 -1.22
C TYR A 114 22.69 2.90 -0.71
N LEU A 115 21.66 3.64 -1.12
CA LEU A 115 21.44 5.01 -0.66
C LEU A 115 21.15 5.09 0.85
N ILE A 116 20.39 4.13 1.39
CA ILE A 116 20.11 4.04 2.83
C ILE A 116 21.40 3.78 3.62
N GLU A 117 22.27 2.90 3.14
CA GLU A 117 23.58 2.64 3.73
C GLU A 117 24.49 3.88 3.75
N GLN A 118 24.34 4.77 2.75
CA GLN A 118 25.00 6.07 2.73
C GLN A 118 24.33 7.14 3.62
N GLY A 119 23.29 6.76 4.38
CA GLY A 119 22.60 7.66 5.31
C GLY A 119 21.50 8.52 4.68
N HIS A 120 21.15 8.28 3.42
CA HIS A 120 20.06 9.01 2.76
C HIS A 120 18.68 8.46 3.15
N LYS A 121 17.69 9.35 3.20
CA LYS A 121 16.27 8.97 3.32
C LYS A 121 15.70 8.74 1.93
N VAL A 122 15.15 7.55 1.70
CA VAL A 122 14.65 7.14 0.39
C VAL A 122 13.14 6.89 0.48
N ALA A 123 12.39 7.38 -0.51
CA ALA A 123 10.99 7.04 -0.73
C ALA A 123 10.83 6.55 -2.17
N VAL A 124 10.08 5.46 -2.35
CA VAL A 124 9.75 4.90 -3.65
C VAL A 124 8.27 5.12 -3.91
N LEU A 125 7.97 5.79 -5.02
CA LEU A 125 6.61 6.03 -5.49
C LEU A 125 6.39 5.20 -6.76
N ALA A 126 5.44 4.26 -6.72
CA ALA A 126 5.02 3.51 -7.90
C ALA A 126 3.88 4.28 -8.60
N ILE A 127 4.06 4.55 -9.89
CA ILE A 127 3.09 5.26 -10.73
C ILE A 127 2.57 4.30 -11.79
#